data_8fb17dd8b432547642ecf44a2bef6485
#
_entry.id   8fb17dd8b432547642ecf44a2bef6485
#
_cell.length_a   1.000
_cell.length_b   1.000
_cell.length_c   1.000
_cell.angle_alpha   90.00
_cell.angle_beta   90.00
_cell.angle_gamma   90.00
#
_symmetry.space_group_name_H-M   'P 1'
#
loop_
_entity.id
_entity.type
_entity.pdbx_description
1 polymer ?
#
loop_
_entity_poly.entity_id
_entity_poly.type
_entity_poly.pdbx_seq_one_letter_code
_entity_poly.pdbx_strand_id
1 'polypeptide(L)'
;MKIALFASGKGTNVENIIRYFNGNKSVNISVIYSNNKNSGAILHAKKHQIPGILLNKEDLSDSNELVNELNSSQIDLVVLAGFLLKIPRKFIEGFNGKIINVHPSLLPKYGGKGMYGDNIHKLVLSNRENKTGITFHYVNEKYDEGKIIAQYEIELDVNETLNSLKKKISREELLNYPKIISSFLNE
;
A
#
# COMPACT_ATOMS: atom_id res chain seq x y z
N MET A 1 15.75 8.96 3.23
CA MET A 1 14.66 8.53 2.32
C MET A 1 13.38 9.27 2.67
N LYS A 2 12.79 9.98 1.71
CA LYS A 2 11.50 10.67 1.84
C LYS A 2 10.39 9.81 1.25
N ILE A 3 9.29 9.65 1.97
CA ILE A 3 8.20 8.75 1.61
C ILE A 3 6.89 9.51 1.46
N ALA A 4 6.12 9.21 0.43
CA ALA A 4 4.72 9.56 0.30
C ALA A 4 3.85 8.32 0.50
N LEU A 5 2.85 8.39 1.39
CA LEU A 5 1.90 7.31 1.64
C LEU A 5 0.58 7.59 0.92
N PHE A 6 0.04 6.60 0.22
CA PHE A 6 -1.24 6.68 -0.46
C PHE A 6 -2.22 5.68 0.15
N ALA A 7 -3.40 6.12 0.59
CA ALA A 7 -4.38 5.25 1.21
C ALA A 7 -5.82 5.73 0.99
N SER A 8 -6.77 4.79 0.90
CA SER A 8 -8.21 5.10 0.68
C SER A 8 -9.08 4.83 1.90
N GLY A 9 -8.62 3.99 2.82
CA GLY A 9 -9.43 3.39 3.88
C GLY A 9 -9.07 3.85 5.29
N LYS A 10 -9.17 2.92 6.23
CA LYS A 10 -8.97 3.15 7.68
C LYS A 10 -7.57 3.67 8.05
N GLY A 11 -6.58 3.50 7.18
CA GLY A 11 -5.22 3.98 7.41
C GLY A 11 -4.43 3.16 8.44
N THR A 12 -4.80 1.91 8.69
CA THR A 12 -4.11 1.05 9.67
C THR A 12 -2.64 0.86 9.32
N ASN A 13 -2.33 0.57 8.05
CA ASN A 13 -0.95 0.49 7.57
C ASN A 13 -0.25 1.87 7.63
N VAL A 14 -0.97 2.96 7.33
CA VAL A 14 -0.43 4.33 7.45
C VAL A 14 0.01 4.61 8.87
N GLU A 15 -0.87 4.42 9.86
CA GLU A 15 -0.53 4.64 11.28
C GLU A 15 0.64 3.76 11.72
N ASN A 16 0.64 2.49 11.31
CA ASN A 16 1.71 1.55 11.67
C ASN A 16 3.07 1.98 11.10
N ILE A 17 3.12 2.40 9.84
CA ILE A 17 4.34 2.89 9.19
C ILE A 17 4.84 4.16 9.90
N ILE A 18 3.95 5.12 10.19
CA ILE A 18 4.30 6.34 10.92
C ILE A 18 4.93 5.98 12.28
N ARG A 19 4.30 5.11 13.05
CA ARG A 19 4.79 4.71 14.38
C ARG A 19 6.13 3.98 14.31
N TYR A 20 6.30 3.10 13.33
CA TYR A 20 7.53 2.33 13.18
C TYR A 20 8.74 3.24 12.87
N PHE A 21 8.54 4.26 12.05
CA PHE A 21 9.61 5.18 11.70
C PHE A 21 9.68 6.43 12.60
N ASN A 22 8.86 6.50 13.65
CA ASN A 22 8.91 7.62 14.58
C ASN A 22 10.30 7.72 15.25
N GLY A 23 10.93 8.88 15.13
CA GLY A 23 12.29 9.12 15.63
C GLY A 23 13.42 8.56 14.74
N ASN A 24 13.11 7.88 13.64
CA ASN A 24 14.11 7.43 12.69
C ASN A 24 14.61 8.61 11.83
N LYS A 25 15.91 8.92 11.92
CA LYS A 25 16.50 10.06 11.18
C LYS A 25 16.71 9.78 9.68
N SER A 26 16.69 8.51 9.27
CA SER A 26 16.91 8.11 7.88
C SER A 26 15.63 8.03 7.05
N VAL A 27 14.45 8.05 7.69
CA VAL A 27 13.15 7.98 7.03
C VAL A 27 12.28 9.17 7.42
N ASN A 28 11.77 9.88 6.42
CA ASN A 28 10.83 10.98 6.58
C ASN A 28 9.53 10.68 5.81
N ILE A 29 8.42 10.54 6.51
CA ILE A 29 7.10 10.48 5.90
C ILE A 29 6.66 11.91 5.61
N SER A 30 6.84 12.33 4.36
CA SER A 30 6.73 13.72 3.95
C SER A 30 5.28 14.15 3.72
N VAL A 31 4.43 13.24 3.24
CA VAL A 31 3.04 13.55 2.85
C VAL A 31 2.19 12.27 2.83
N ILE A 32 0.90 12.44 3.10
CA ILE A 32 -0.10 11.37 3.01
C ILE A 32 -1.19 11.82 2.06
N TYR A 33 -1.40 11.05 0.99
CA TYR A 33 -2.48 11.27 0.03
C TYR A 33 -3.64 10.31 0.27
N SER A 34 -4.86 10.81 0.14
CA SER A 34 -6.07 9.98 0.16
C SER A 34 -7.09 10.46 -0.85
N ASN A 35 -7.76 9.53 -1.53
CA ASN A 35 -8.89 9.84 -2.39
C ASN A 35 -10.24 9.85 -1.65
N ASN A 36 -10.23 9.76 -0.33
CA ASN A 36 -11.40 9.77 0.52
C ASN A 36 -11.21 10.74 1.68
N LYS A 37 -12.00 11.82 1.71
CA LYS A 37 -11.94 12.85 2.76
C LYS A 37 -12.18 12.33 4.19
N ASN A 38 -12.94 11.23 4.29
CA ASN A 38 -13.26 10.58 5.56
C ASN A 38 -12.33 9.41 5.89
N SER A 39 -11.21 9.28 5.18
CA SER A 39 -10.27 8.19 5.44
C SER A 39 -9.58 8.36 6.79
N GLY A 40 -9.32 7.23 7.45
CA GLY A 40 -8.46 7.22 8.64
C GLY A 40 -7.04 7.71 8.34
N ALA A 41 -6.58 7.56 7.09
CA ALA A 41 -5.26 8.05 6.68
C ALA A 41 -5.12 9.58 6.87
N ILE A 42 -6.14 10.36 6.50
CA ILE A 42 -6.14 11.82 6.72
C ILE A 42 -6.21 12.16 8.22
N LEU A 43 -6.96 11.38 9.01
CA LEU A 43 -6.98 11.57 10.47
C LEU A 43 -5.61 11.29 11.09
N HIS A 44 -4.90 10.25 10.63
CA HIS A 44 -3.54 9.96 11.09
C HIS A 44 -2.54 11.03 10.64
N ALA A 45 -2.65 11.54 9.42
CA ALA A 45 -1.86 12.68 8.94
C ALA A 45 -1.96 13.86 9.92
N LYS A 46 -3.18 14.29 10.24
CA LYS A 46 -3.44 15.37 11.18
C LYS A 46 -2.88 15.08 12.57
N LYS A 47 -3.11 13.87 13.10
CA LYS A 47 -2.65 13.46 14.44
C LYS A 47 -1.12 13.53 14.57
N HIS A 48 -0.40 13.17 13.52
CA HIS A 48 1.07 13.12 13.50
C HIS A 48 1.71 14.36 12.87
N GLN A 49 0.92 15.41 12.59
CA GLN A 49 1.40 16.67 11.99
C GLN A 49 2.10 16.47 10.64
N ILE A 50 1.68 15.48 9.88
CA ILE A 50 2.15 15.21 8.51
C ILE A 50 1.16 15.85 7.54
N PRO A 51 1.61 16.53 6.46
CA PRO A 51 0.72 17.02 5.41
C PRO A 51 -0.20 15.91 4.89
N GLY A 52 -1.52 16.14 4.97
CA GLY A 52 -2.54 15.24 4.45
C GLY A 52 -3.30 15.90 3.31
N ILE A 53 -3.23 15.33 2.11
CA ILE A 53 -3.77 15.91 0.89
C ILE A 53 -4.89 15.01 0.35
N LEU A 54 -6.02 15.64 0.05
CA LEU A 54 -7.10 14.95 -0.66
C LEU A 54 -6.81 14.95 -2.16
N LEU A 55 -6.72 13.76 -2.72
CA LEU A 55 -6.45 13.53 -4.13
C LEU A 55 -7.74 13.11 -4.82
N ASN A 56 -8.22 13.88 -5.77
CA ASN A 56 -9.36 13.45 -6.58
C ASN A 56 -8.91 12.54 -7.74
N LYS A 57 -9.86 11.97 -8.46
CA LYS A 57 -9.56 11.05 -9.55
C LYS A 57 -8.96 11.77 -10.76
N GLU A 58 -9.33 13.01 -10.95
CA GLU A 58 -8.87 13.90 -12.02
C GLU A 58 -7.38 14.24 -11.80
N ASP A 59 -7.01 14.64 -10.57
CA ASP A 59 -5.61 14.93 -10.20
C ASP A 59 -4.70 13.73 -10.44
N LEU A 60 -5.21 12.53 -10.18
CA LEU A 60 -4.46 11.31 -10.43
C LEU A 60 -4.39 10.96 -11.93
N SER A 61 -5.46 11.22 -12.71
CA SER A 61 -5.49 10.92 -14.14
C SER A 61 -4.65 11.89 -14.98
N ASP A 62 -4.64 13.17 -14.60
CA ASP A 62 -3.71 14.19 -15.11
C ASP A 62 -2.55 14.38 -14.13
N SER A 63 -1.76 13.33 -14.00
CA SER A 63 -0.77 13.19 -12.93
C SER A 63 0.47 14.09 -13.05
N ASN A 64 0.56 14.94 -14.06
CA ASN A 64 1.76 15.77 -14.29
C ASN A 64 2.09 16.68 -13.10
N GLU A 65 1.11 17.41 -12.55
CA GLU A 65 1.33 18.30 -11.41
C GLU A 65 1.74 17.52 -10.16
N LEU A 66 1.03 16.43 -9.85
CA LEU A 66 1.33 15.57 -8.72
C LEU A 66 2.72 14.93 -8.83
N VAL A 67 3.08 14.44 -10.01
CA VAL A 67 4.40 13.85 -10.27
C VAL A 67 5.50 14.90 -10.14
N ASN A 68 5.30 16.11 -10.69
CA ASN A 68 6.24 17.22 -10.55
C ASN A 68 6.41 17.63 -9.08
N GLU A 69 5.33 17.67 -8.30
CA GLU A 69 5.37 17.97 -6.87
C GLU A 69 6.19 16.92 -6.10
N LEU A 70 5.93 15.63 -6.36
CA LEU A 70 6.67 14.53 -5.72
C LEU A 70 8.16 14.55 -6.08
N ASN A 71 8.50 14.78 -7.35
CA ASN A 71 9.88 14.84 -7.82
C ASN A 71 10.62 16.06 -7.26
N SER A 72 10.00 17.26 -7.29
CA SER A 72 10.61 18.49 -6.74
C SER A 72 10.77 18.41 -5.22
N SER A 73 9.88 17.74 -4.53
CA SER A 73 9.98 17.43 -3.09
C SER A 73 11.00 16.34 -2.78
N GLN A 74 11.60 15.73 -3.81
CA GLN A 74 12.57 14.64 -3.69
C GLN A 74 11.98 13.42 -2.93
N ILE A 75 10.76 13.02 -3.28
CA ILE A 75 10.19 11.79 -2.76
C ILE A 75 10.90 10.61 -3.42
N ASP A 76 11.47 9.72 -2.60
CA ASP A 76 12.20 8.54 -3.06
C ASP A 76 11.28 7.33 -3.25
N LEU A 77 10.21 7.24 -2.43
CA LEU A 77 9.34 6.08 -2.38
C LEU A 77 7.87 6.48 -2.22
N VAL A 78 7.03 6.02 -3.12
CA VAL A 78 5.57 6.02 -2.97
C VAL A 78 5.12 4.65 -2.45
N VAL A 79 4.39 4.65 -1.34
CA VAL A 79 3.90 3.44 -0.67
C VAL A 79 2.37 3.40 -0.74
N LEU A 80 1.81 2.44 -1.46
CA LEU A 80 0.38 2.23 -1.55
C LEU A 80 -0.11 1.39 -0.37
N ALA A 81 -0.69 2.03 0.63
CA ALA A 81 -1.15 1.43 1.88
C ALA A 81 -2.68 1.23 1.88
N GLY A 82 -3.18 0.39 0.99
CA GLY A 82 -4.61 0.21 0.75
C GLY A 82 -5.22 1.36 -0.07
N PHE A 83 -4.52 1.78 -1.11
CA PHE A 83 -5.00 2.76 -2.08
C PHE A 83 -5.77 2.05 -3.19
N LEU A 84 -7.03 2.46 -3.44
CA LEU A 84 -7.95 1.72 -4.30
C LEU A 84 -7.99 2.22 -5.74
N LEU A 85 -7.46 3.40 -6.03
CA LEU A 85 -7.38 3.90 -7.40
C LEU A 85 -6.16 3.31 -8.10
N LYS A 86 -6.32 3.04 -9.40
CA LYS A 86 -5.21 2.62 -10.25
C LYS A 86 -4.22 3.76 -10.43
N ILE A 87 -2.95 3.50 -10.24
CA ILE A 87 -1.88 4.45 -10.58
C ILE A 87 -1.77 4.51 -12.11
N PRO A 88 -1.93 5.68 -12.73
CA PRO A 88 -1.86 5.81 -14.18
C PRO A 88 -0.46 5.58 -14.71
N ARG A 89 -0.38 5.15 -15.97
CA ARG A 89 0.91 4.95 -16.67
C ARG A 89 1.78 6.21 -16.64
N LYS A 90 1.19 7.39 -16.93
CA LYS A 90 1.91 8.68 -16.90
C LYS A 90 2.56 8.96 -15.53
N PHE A 91 1.87 8.62 -14.44
CA PHE A 91 2.43 8.76 -13.10
C PHE A 91 3.64 7.85 -12.91
N ILE A 92 3.51 6.58 -13.31
CA ILE A 92 4.58 5.59 -13.13
C ILE A 92 5.83 5.96 -13.95
N GLU A 93 5.63 6.40 -15.20
CA GLU A 93 6.72 6.78 -16.10
C GLU A 93 7.38 8.13 -15.73
N GLY A 94 6.61 9.04 -15.15
CA GLY A 94 7.10 10.37 -14.80
C GLY A 94 7.72 10.48 -13.39
N PHE A 95 7.41 9.56 -12.50
CA PHE A 95 7.94 9.58 -11.14
C PHE A 95 9.35 9.00 -11.07
N ASN A 96 10.29 9.76 -10.52
CA ASN A 96 11.71 9.38 -10.47
C ASN A 96 12.05 8.34 -9.39
N GLY A 97 11.15 8.15 -8.40
CA GLY A 97 11.34 7.20 -7.31
C GLY A 97 10.72 5.83 -7.60
N LYS A 98 10.59 5.03 -6.57
CA LYS A 98 9.96 3.70 -6.63
C LYS A 98 8.54 3.76 -6.12
N ILE A 99 7.66 2.91 -6.66
CA ILE A 99 6.27 2.76 -6.19
C ILE A 99 6.08 1.31 -5.77
N ILE A 100 5.64 1.09 -4.53
CA ILE A 100 5.39 -0.24 -4.00
C ILE A 100 3.96 -0.38 -3.48
N ASN A 101 3.45 -1.61 -3.53
CA ASN A 101 2.12 -1.97 -3.02
C ASN A 101 2.19 -3.24 -2.19
N VAL A 102 1.24 -3.41 -1.28
CA VAL A 102 0.94 -4.70 -0.64
C VAL A 102 -0.40 -5.21 -1.17
N HIS A 103 -0.41 -6.45 -1.64
CA HIS A 103 -1.60 -7.16 -2.09
C HIS A 103 -1.91 -8.32 -1.15
N PRO A 104 -3.17 -8.48 -0.66
CA PRO A 104 -3.50 -9.44 0.37
C PRO A 104 -3.77 -10.86 -0.16
N SER A 105 -2.93 -11.32 -1.07
CA SER A 105 -2.85 -12.69 -1.55
C SER A 105 -1.44 -13.07 -1.99
N LEU A 106 -1.22 -14.34 -2.29
CA LEU A 106 0.00 -14.83 -2.94
C LEU A 106 -0.13 -14.66 -4.45
N LEU A 107 0.35 -13.51 -4.98
CA LEU A 107 0.34 -13.27 -6.42
C LEU A 107 1.12 -14.36 -7.18
N PRO A 108 0.68 -14.71 -8.41
CA PRO A 108 -0.38 -14.06 -9.21
C PRO A 108 -1.80 -14.48 -8.87
N LYS A 109 -2.02 -15.44 -7.95
CA LYS A 109 -3.38 -15.84 -7.56
C LYS A 109 -4.12 -14.68 -6.91
N TYR A 110 -5.40 -14.52 -7.27
CA TYR A 110 -6.27 -13.48 -6.71
C TYR A 110 -5.74 -12.05 -6.89
N GLY A 111 -4.95 -11.81 -7.94
CA GLY A 111 -4.53 -10.48 -8.40
C GLY A 111 -5.40 -9.95 -9.53
N GLY A 112 -5.24 -8.67 -9.86
CA GLY A 112 -5.85 -8.04 -11.02
C GLY A 112 -7.11 -7.23 -10.74
N LYS A 113 -7.75 -6.76 -11.81
CA LYS A 113 -8.91 -5.85 -11.73
C LYS A 113 -10.06 -6.45 -10.93
N GLY A 114 -10.53 -5.72 -9.90
CA GLY A 114 -11.63 -6.16 -9.03
C GLY A 114 -11.18 -6.98 -7.82
N MET A 115 -9.91 -7.36 -7.73
CA MET A 115 -9.34 -8.10 -6.62
C MET A 115 -8.87 -7.13 -5.53
N TYR A 116 -9.78 -6.78 -4.61
CA TYR A 116 -9.48 -5.91 -3.47
C TYR A 116 -10.41 -6.20 -2.28
N GLY A 117 -9.95 -5.87 -1.10
CA GLY A 117 -10.71 -5.98 0.15
C GLY A 117 -11.26 -7.38 0.41
N ASP A 118 -12.50 -7.46 0.86
CA ASP A 118 -13.14 -8.72 1.25
C ASP A 118 -13.37 -9.69 0.07
N ASN A 119 -13.34 -9.21 -1.19
CA ASN A 119 -13.54 -10.06 -2.36
C ASN A 119 -12.46 -11.14 -2.47
N ILE A 120 -11.20 -10.77 -2.23
CA ILE A 120 -10.08 -11.70 -2.26
C ILE A 120 -10.27 -12.79 -1.21
N HIS A 121 -10.54 -12.38 0.03
CA HIS A 121 -10.66 -13.32 1.15
C HIS A 121 -11.84 -14.27 0.98
N LYS A 122 -12.97 -13.78 0.44
CA LYS A 122 -14.14 -14.62 0.12
C LYS A 122 -13.80 -15.66 -0.94
N LEU A 123 -13.07 -15.27 -1.99
CA LEU A 123 -12.62 -16.19 -3.04
C LEU A 123 -11.65 -17.24 -2.51
N VAL A 124 -10.66 -16.85 -1.70
CA VAL A 124 -9.73 -17.77 -1.05
C VAL A 124 -10.48 -18.84 -0.24
N LEU A 125 -11.44 -18.40 0.59
CA LEU A 125 -12.24 -19.30 1.41
C LEU A 125 -13.19 -20.19 0.57
N SER A 126 -13.85 -19.63 -0.45
CA SER A 126 -14.76 -20.39 -1.31
C SER A 126 -14.04 -21.46 -2.13
N ASN A 127 -12.80 -21.18 -2.52
CA ASN A 127 -11.94 -22.14 -3.23
C ASN A 127 -11.27 -23.15 -2.29
N ARG A 128 -11.56 -23.08 -0.99
CA ARG A 128 -10.99 -24.01 0.01
C ARG A 128 -9.47 -24.11 -0.08
N GLU A 129 -8.81 -22.96 -0.29
CA GLU A 129 -7.35 -22.93 -0.28
C GLU A 129 -6.84 -23.36 1.11
N ASN A 130 -5.74 -24.09 1.14
CA ASN A 130 -5.09 -24.47 2.40
C ASN A 130 -4.11 -23.39 2.88
N LYS A 131 -3.71 -22.48 2.00
CA LYS A 131 -2.86 -21.34 2.31
C LYS A 131 -3.20 -20.12 1.46
N THR A 132 -2.87 -18.96 1.98
CA THR A 132 -2.89 -17.68 1.30
C THR A 132 -1.68 -16.85 1.76
N GLY A 133 -1.72 -15.54 1.68
CA GLY A 133 -0.64 -14.69 2.17
C GLY A 133 -0.76 -13.26 1.74
N ILE A 134 0.36 -12.59 1.76
CA ILE A 134 0.51 -11.23 1.26
C ILE A 134 1.68 -11.15 0.28
N THR A 135 1.58 -10.24 -0.68
CA THR A 135 2.65 -9.97 -1.65
C THR A 135 3.00 -8.49 -1.63
N PHE A 136 4.26 -8.19 -1.39
CA PHE A 136 4.84 -6.87 -1.65
C PHE A 136 5.43 -6.87 -3.05
N HIS A 137 5.07 -5.86 -3.85
CA HIS A 137 5.52 -5.79 -5.24
C HIS A 137 5.72 -4.34 -5.69
N TYR A 138 6.55 -4.14 -6.70
CA TYR A 138 6.62 -2.88 -7.43
C TYR A 138 5.33 -2.66 -8.21
N VAL A 139 4.92 -1.41 -8.34
CA VAL A 139 3.76 -1.05 -9.14
C VAL A 139 4.18 -0.81 -10.60
N ASN A 140 3.45 -1.42 -11.53
CA ASN A 140 3.55 -1.16 -12.95
C ASN A 140 2.17 -0.77 -13.53
N GLU A 141 2.06 -0.61 -14.84
CA GLU A 141 0.82 -0.21 -15.53
C GLU A 141 -0.32 -1.23 -15.43
N LYS A 142 -0.03 -2.47 -15.06
CA LYS A 142 -1.02 -3.53 -14.89
C LYS A 142 -1.32 -3.73 -13.40
N TYR A 143 -2.54 -4.14 -13.09
CA TYR A 143 -2.90 -4.44 -11.70
C TYR A 143 -2.15 -5.67 -11.21
N ASP A 144 -1.43 -5.53 -10.10
CA ASP A 144 -0.79 -6.60 -9.31
C ASP A 144 0.20 -7.50 -10.10
N GLU A 145 0.71 -7.02 -11.26
CA GLU A 145 1.65 -7.75 -12.12
C GLU A 145 3.09 -7.21 -12.04
N GLY A 146 3.38 -6.27 -11.15
CA GLY A 146 4.73 -5.75 -10.96
C GLY A 146 5.67 -6.77 -10.31
N LYS A 147 6.97 -6.55 -10.45
CA LYS A 147 8.01 -7.43 -9.87
C LYS A 147 7.79 -7.63 -8.37
N ILE A 148 7.71 -8.87 -7.95
CA ILE A 148 7.57 -9.24 -6.53
C ILE A 148 8.85 -8.86 -5.77
N ILE A 149 8.66 -8.24 -4.62
CA ILE A 149 9.71 -7.89 -3.66
C ILE A 149 9.80 -9.01 -2.62
N ALA A 150 8.67 -9.38 -2.01
CA ALA A 150 8.58 -10.45 -1.03
C ALA A 150 7.16 -11.00 -0.95
N GLN A 151 7.03 -12.24 -0.51
CA GLN A 151 5.75 -12.88 -0.20
C GLN A 151 5.83 -13.55 1.17
N TYR A 152 4.74 -13.50 1.92
CA TYR A 152 4.61 -14.14 3.23
C TYR A 152 3.40 -15.05 3.20
N GLU A 153 3.63 -16.35 3.37
CA GLU A 153 2.59 -17.37 3.37
C GLU A 153 1.86 -17.41 4.73
N ILE A 154 0.57 -17.71 4.67
CA ILE A 154 -0.31 -17.86 5.83
C ILE A 154 -1.09 -19.16 5.64
N GLU A 155 -0.88 -20.11 6.54
CA GLU A 155 -1.66 -21.34 6.58
C GLU A 155 -3.09 -21.04 7.06
N LEU A 156 -4.06 -21.69 6.42
CA LEU A 156 -5.47 -21.56 6.74
C LEU A 156 -5.97 -22.76 7.55
N ASP A 157 -6.76 -22.47 8.58
CA ASP A 157 -7.39 -23.50 9.38
C ASP A 157 -8.56 -24.14 8.61
N VAL A 158 -8.90 -25.38 8.91
CA VAL A 158 -10.02 -26.11 8.28
C VAL A 158 -11.35 -25.33 8.39
N ASN A 159 -11.54 -24.62 9.51
CA ASN A 159 -12.73 -23.80 9.80
C ASN A 159 -12.41 -22.29 9.72
N GLU A 160 -11.50 -21.89 8.83
CA GLU A 160 -11.14 -20.49 8.67
C GLU A 160 -12.36 -19.63 8.32
N THR A 161 -12.54 -18.52 9.04
CA THR A 161 -13.62 -17.57 8.77
C THR A 161 -13.10 -16.33 8.07
N LEU A 162 -13.97 -15.57 7.42
CA LEU A 162 -13.60 -14.29 6.82
C LEU A 162 -12.94 -13.34 7.84
N ASN A 163 -13.46 -13.31 9.07
CA ASN A 163 -12.94 -12.42 10.11
C ASN A 163 -11.57 -12.87 10.63
N SER A 164 -11.35 -14.18 10.83
CA SER A 164 -10.04 -14.69 11.26
C SER A 164 -8.99 -14.51 10.17
N LEU A 165 -9.33 -14.80 8.92
CA LEU A 165 -8.45 -14.58 7.78
C LEU A 165 -8.04 -13.11 7.64
N LYS A 166 -8.99 -12.17 7.71
CA LYS A 166 -8.70 -10.73 7.69
C LYS A 166 -7.74 -10.31 8.80
N LYS A 167 -7.87 -10.87 10.00
CA LYS A 167 -6.95 -10.59 11.11
C LYS A 167 -5.55 -11.14 10.82
N LYS A 168 -5.43 -12.37 10.28
CA LYS A 168 -4.15 -12.97 9.91
C LYS A 168 -3.45 -12.12 8.84
N ILE A 169 -4.14 -11.76 7.77
CA ILE A 169 -3.62 -10.91 6.69
C ILE A 169 -3.16 -9.55 7.24
N SER A 170 -4.03 -8.86 7.98
CA SER A 170 -3.69 -7.55 8.55
C SER A 170 -2.47 -7.62 9.47
N ARG A 171 -2.34 -8.67 10.27
CA ARG A 171 -1.16 -8.90 11.13
C ARG A 171 0.12 -8.99 10.31
N GLU A 172 0.11 -9.77 9.23
CA GLU A 172 1.28 -9.94 8.37
C GLU A 172 1.64 -8.65 7.63
N GLU A 173 0.64 -7.89 7.16
CA GLU A 173 0.87 -6.57 6.58
C GLU A 173 1.55 -5.63 7.58
N LEU A 174 0.99 -5.49 8.79
CA LEU A 174 1.52 -4.61 9.83
C LEU A 174 2.93 -5.00 10.27
N LEU A 175 3.23 -6.29 10.34
CA LEU A 175 4.53 -6.80 10.74
C LEU A 175 5.60 -6.54 9.66
N ASN A 176 5.26 -6.69 8.40
CA ASN A 176 6.24 -6.79 7.33
C ASN A 176 6.34 -5.51 6.48
N TYR A 177 5.29 -4.71 6.31
CA TYR A 177 5.35 -3.52 5.47
C TYR A 177 6.46 -2.54 5.89
N PRO A 178 6.60 -2.19 7.18
CA PRO A 178 7.68 -1.31 7.60
C PRO A 178 9.08 -1.91 7.35
N LYS A 179 9.24 -3.23 7.45
CA LYS A 179 10.51 -3.92 7.16
C LYS A 179 10.84 -3.86 5.67
N ILE A 180 9.84 -4.07 4.80
CA ILE A 180 10.01 -3.91 3.35
C ILE A 180 10.42 -2.47 3.02
N ILE A 181 9.78 -1.46 3.62
CA ILE A 181 10.18 -0.06 3.44
C ILE A 181 11.62 0.15 3.92
N SER A 182 12.01 -0.43 5.05
CA SER A 182 13.37 -0.32 5.59
C SER A 182 14.43 -0.92 4.66
N SER A 183 14.11 -1.96 3.87
CA SER A 183 15.08 -2.56 2.95
C SER A 183 15.54 -1.60 1.85
N PHE A 184 14.74 -0.59 1.51
CA PHE A 184 15.11 0.45 0.54
C PHE A 184 16.11 1.49 1.08
N LEU A 185 16.42 1.48 2.38
CA LEU A 185 17.44 2.38 2.95
C LEU A 185 18.87 1.98 2.55
N ASN A 186 19.07 0.76 2.10
CA ASN A 186 20.38 0.18 1.80
C ASN A 186 20.60 0.01 0.28
N GLU A 187 19.71 0.52 -0.54
CA GLU A 187 19.83 0.53 -2.01
C GLU A 187 20.30 1.91 -2.50
#